data_20b66cae1b738ac63ac9afcd905faa53
#
_entry.id   20b66cae1b738ac63ac9afcd905faa53
#
_cell.length_a   1.000
_cell.length_b   1.000
_cell.length_c   1.000
_cell.angle_alpha   90.00
_cell.angle_beta   90.00
_cell.angle_gamma   90.00
#
_symmetry.space_group_name_H-M   'P 1'
#
loop_
_entity.id
_entity.type
_entity.pdbx_description
1 polymer ?
#
loop_
_entity_poly.entity_id
_entity_poly.type
_entity_poly.pdbx_seq_one_letter_code
_entity_poly.pdbx_strand_id
1 'polypeptide(L)'
;MTYLDHAASTPTRPEVVEAMMPWFTQHPGNPSGAHHQAREARRAVDEARDAVAALVGADSSEVVFTSGGTEADNLAIDGVFRAEGGTP
;
A
#
# COMPACT_ATOMS: atom_id res chain seq x y z
N MET A 1 -4.92 29.96 7.03
CA MET A 1 -5.21 29.67 5.59
C MET A 1 -5.91 28.33 5.49
N THR A 2 -6.95 28.26 4.70
CA THR A 2 -7.68 27.01 4.45
C THR A 2 -7.06 26.29 3.26
N TYR A 3 -6.66 25.04 3.46
CA TYR A 3 -6.12 24.22 2.39
C TYR A 3 -7.26 23.41 1.74
N LEU A 4 -7.44 23.59 0.45
CA LEU A 4 -8.54 22.98 -0.30
C LEU A 4 -8.09 22.04 -1.41
N ASP A 5 -6.81 21.64 -1.42
CA ASP A 5 -6.25 20.79 -2.47
C ASP A 5 -5.80 19.43 -1.93
N HIS A 6 -6.62 18.81 -1.09
CA HIS A 6 -6.32 17.51 -0.50
C HIS A 6 -6.24 16.37 -1.52
N ALA A 7 -6.81 16.56 -2.72
CA ALA A 7 -6.67 15.56 -3.77
C ALA A 7 -5.24 15.47 -4.29
N ALA A 8 -4.49 16.59 -4.28
CA ALA A 8 -3.09 16.60 -4.68
C ALA A 8 -2.19 16.11 -3.56
N SER A 9 -2.38 16.62 -2.36
CA SER A 9 -1.65 16.17 -1.17
C SER A 9 -2.40 16.59 0.08
N THR A 10 -2.16 15.88 1.17
CA THR A 10 -2.79 16.20 2.44
C THR A 10 -1.80 15.87 3.57
N PRO A 11 -1.87 16.60 4.70
CA PRO A 11 -1.04 16.27 5.85
C PRO A 11 -1.31 14.86 6.36
N THR A 12 -0.25 14.16 6.76
CA THR A 12 -0.40 12.85 7.36
C THR A 12 -0.96 13.00 8.77
N ARG A 13 -1.93 12.19 9.12
CA ARG A 13 -2.52 12.20 10.46
C ARG A 13 -1.46 11.81 11.50
N PRO A 14 -1.47 12.45 12.69
CA PRO A 14 -0.44 12.16 13.70
C PRO A 14 -0.32 10.70 14.09
N GLU A 15 -1.43 9.99 14.23
CA GLU A 15 -1.41 8.58 14.58
C GLU A 15 -0.81 7.71 13.49
N VAL A 16 -0.88 8.12 12.23
CA VAL A 16 -0.25 7.42 11.12
C VAL A 16 1.27 7.64 11.16
N VAL A 17 1.70 8.87 11.40
CA VAL A 17 3.14 9.19 11.55
C VAL A 17 3.72 8.36 12.70
N GLU A 18 3.02 8.28 13.81
CA GLU A 18 3.46 7.51 14.98
C GLU A 18 3.61 6.03 14.64
N ALA A 19 2.68 5.46 13.88
CA ALA A 19 2.75 4.07 13.46
C ALA A 19 3.89 3.80 12.47
N MET A 20 4.27 4.79 11.66
CA MET A 20 5.33 4.65 10.67
C MET A 20 6.74 4.79 11.26
N MET A 21 6.89 5.60 12.31
CA MET A 21 8.20 5.95 12.84
C MET A 21 9.10 4.75 13.18
N PRO A 22 8.62 3.69 13.86
CA PRO A 22 9.46 2.54 14.16
C PRO A 22 10.06 1.87 12.92
N TRP A 23 9.37 1.93 11.79
CA TRP A 23 9.83 1.31 10.54
C TRP A 23 10.96 2.07 9.88
N PHE A 24 11.12 3.35 10.22
CA PHE A 24 12.26 4.13 9.76
C PHE A 24 13.49 3.96 10.65
N THR A 25 13.32 3.65 11.93
CA THR A 25 14.39 3.71 12.93
C THR A 25 14.72 2.38 13.59
N GLN A 26 13.74 1.48 13.75
CA GLN A 26 13.88 0.27 14.56
C GLN A 26 13.70 -1.03 13.79
N HIS A 27 13.06 -0.99 12.63
CA HIS A 27 12.73 -2.18 11.84
C HIS A 27 13.25 -2.05 10.41
N PRO A 28 14.56 -2.23 10.18
CA PRO A 28 15.16 -1.99 8.86
C PRO A 28 14.96 -3.12 7.84
N GLY A 29 14.17 -4.15 8.17
CA GLY A 29 14.02 -5.31 7.30
C GLY A 29 13.31 -5.04 5.99
N ASN A 30 13.76 -5.72 4.93
CA ASN A 30 13.08 -5.72 3.64
C ASN A 30 12.06 -6.87 3.62
N PRO A 31 10.78 -6.63 3.29
CA PRO A 31 9.75 -7.69 3.32
C PRO A 31 10.05 -8.90 2.44
N SER A 32 10.86 -8.74 1.40
CA SER A 32 11.21 -9.85 0.50
C SER A 32 12.38 -10.71 1.00
N GLY A 33 13.03 -10.31 2.08
CA GLY A 33 14.12 -11.09 2.68
C GLY A 33 13.63 -12.26 3.51
N ALA A 34 14.56 -13.08 4.00
CA ALA A 34 14.24 -14.29 4.76
C ALA A 34 14.59 -14.22 6.24
N HIS A 35 15.32 -13.19 6.71
CA HIS A 35 15.70 -13.05 8.11
C HIS A 35 14.55 -12.49 8.96
N HIS A 36 14.78 -12.47 10.29
CA HIS A 36 13.73 -12.07 11.24
C HIS A 36 13.15 -10.68 10.97
N GLN A 37 13.98 -9.68 10.72
CA GLN A 37 13.52 -8.33 10.44
C GLN A 37 12.67 -8.27 9.16
N ALA A 38 13.06 -9.05 8.14
CA ALA A 38 12.30 -9.14 6.91
C ALA A 38 10.94 -9.79 7.13
N ARG A 39 10.87 -10.81 7.99
CA ARG A 39 9.60 -11.45 8.32
C ARG A 39 8.67 -10.53 9.08
N GLU A 40 9.21 -9.71 9.98
CA GLU A 40 8.41 -8.70 10.69
C GLU A 40 7.86 -7.65 9.73
N ALA A 41 8.68 -7.17 8.79
CA ALA A 41 8.25 -6.21 7.77
C ALA A 41 7.15 -6.81 6.90
N ARG A 42 7.31 -8.06 6.47
CA ARG A 42 6.29 -8.75 5.67
C ARG A 42 4.99 -8.93 6.44
N ARG A 43 5.06 -9.26 7.74
CA ARG A 43 3.87 -9.36 8.58
C ARG A 43 3.13 -8.03 8.64
N ALA A 44 3.86 -6.92 8.82
CA ALA A 44 3.24 -5.60 8.86
C ALA A 44 2.54 -5.25 7.55
N VAL A 45 3.16 -5.57 6.41
CA VAL A 45 2.56 -5.36 5.09
C VAL A 45 1.30 -6.22 4.94
N ASP A 46 1.36 -7.49 5.34
CA ASP A 46 0.21 -8.40 5.23
C ASP A 46 -0.94 -7.95 6.12
N GLU A 47 -0.66 -7.50 7.35
CA GLU A 47 -1.69 -6.96 8.25
C GLU A 47 -2.32 -5.69 7.67
N ALA A 48 -1.53 -4.83 7.06
CA ALA A 48 -2.04 -3.63 6.39
C ALA A 48 -2.94 -4.00 5.21
N ARG A 49 -2.53 -5.02 4.43
CA ARG A 49 -3.33 -5.51 3.31
C ARG A 49 -4.67 -6.05 3.80
N ASP A 50 -4.67 -6.81 4.88
CA ASP A 50 -5.89 -7.34 5.48
C ASP A 50 -6.82 -6.20 5.93
N ALA A 51 -6.26 -5.16 6.54
CA ALA A 51 -7.04 -4.02 7.00
C ALA A 51 -7.69 -3.27 5.84
N VAL A 52 -6.94 -3.03 4.75
CA VAL A 52 -7.47 -2.37 3.55
C VAL A 52 -8.56 -3.24 2.92
N ALA A 53 -8.31 -4.55 2.80
CA ALA A 53 -9.28 -5.47 2.23
C ALA A 53 -10.60 -5.46 3.02
N ALA A 54 -10.51 -5.50 4.35
CA ALA A 54 -11.69 -5.46 5.20
C ALA A 54 -12.47 -4.15 5.03
N LEU A 55 -11.76 -3.03 4.83
CA LEU A 55 -12.39 -1.72 4.67
C LEU A 55 -13.25 -1.65 3.41
N VAL A 56 -12.83 -2.32 2.33
CA VAL A 56 -13.54 -2.27 1.03
C VAL A 56 -14.33 -3.56 0.74
N GLY A 57 -14.36 -4.50 1.68
CA GLY A 57 -15.12 -5.75 1.50
C GLY A 57 -14.49 -6.72 0.50
N ALA A 58 -13.16 -6.72 0.40
CA ALA A 58 -12.41 -7.58 -0.53
C ALA A 58 -11.61 -8.64 0.23
N ASP A 59 -11.08 -9.61 -0.51
CA ASP A 59 -10.07 -10.53 0.03
C ASP A 59 -8.70 -9.87 -0.01
N SER A 60 -7.83 -10.25 0.92
CA SER A 60 -6.46 -9.72 0.95
C SER A 60 -5.70 -9.93 -0.35
N SER A 61 -5.98 -11.05 -1.04
CA SER A 61 -5.36 -11.35 -2.33
C SER A 61 -5.75 -10.38 -3.45
N GLU A 62 -6.80 -9.58 -3.24
CA GLU A 62 -7.27 -8.60 -4.22
C GLU A 62 -6.67 -7.22 -4.00
N VAL A 63 -5.87 -7.05 -2.94
CA VAL A 63 -5.23 -5.76 -2.62
C VAL A 63 -3.79 -5.76 -3.11
N VAL A 64 -3.44 -4.78 -3.91
CA VAL A 64 -2.07 -4.58 -4.44
C VAL A 64 -1.61 -3.19 -4.05
N PHE A 65 -0.51 -3.13 -3.29
CA PHE A 65 0.13 -1.85 -2.98
C PHE A 65 1.00 -1.40 -4.14
N THR A 66 0.92 -0.12 -4.46
CA THR A 66 1.67 0.48 -5.56
C THR A 66 2.44 1.70 -5.04
N SER A 67 3.33 2.23 -5.87
CA SER A 67 4.12 3.42 -5.53
C SER A 67 3.28 4.70 -5.50
N GLY A 68 2.10 4.69 -6.10
CA GLY A 68 1.24 5.86 -6.14
C GLY A 68 0.08 5.67 -7.11
N GLY A 69 -0.72 6.72 -7.28
CA GLY A 69 -1.91 6.68 -8.12
C GLY A 69 -1.63 6.40 -9.58
N THR A 70 -0.53 6.91 -10.12
CA THR A 70 -0.17 6.68 -11.53
C THR A 70 0.05 5.20 -11.82
N GLU A 71 0.82 4.51 -10.97
CA GLU A 71 1.03 3.08 -11.12
C GLU A 71 -0.27 2.31 -10.91
N ALA A 72 -1.07 2.70 -9.90
CA ALA A 72 -2.32 2.04 -9.61
C ALA A 72 -3.29 2.14 -10.79
N ASP A 73 -3.42 3.32 -11.40
CA ASP A 73 -4.31 3.52 -12.53
C ASP A 73 -3.86 2.71 -13.74
N ASN A 74 -2.57 2.72 -14.05
CA ASN A 74 -2.02 1.95 -15.17
C ASN A 74 -2.19 0.46 -14.95
N LEU A 75 -1.96 -0.02 -13.73
CA LEU A 75 -2.14 -1.43 -13.40
C LEU A 75 -3.60 -1.85 -13.56
N ALA A 76 -4.54 -1.03 -13.09
CA ALA A 76 -5.96 -1.34 -13.20
C ALA A 76 -6.43 -1.37 -14.64
N ILE A 77 -6.09 -0.36 -15.43
CA ILE A 77 -6.52 -0.25 -16.82
C ILE A 77 -5.91 -1.36 -17.67
N ASP A 78 -4.60 -1.54 -17.59
CA ASP A 78 -3.89 -2.56 -18.38
C ASP A 78 -4.29 -3.96 -17.94
N GLY A 79 -4.46 -4.18 -16.64
CA GLY A 79 -4.87 -5.47 -16.10
C GLY A 79 -6.27 -5.89 -16.56
N VAL A 80 -7.22 -4.98 -16.52
CA VAL A 80 -8.58 -5.25 -16.99
C VAL A 80 -8.58 -5.49 -18.50
N PHE A 81 -7.86 -4.66 -19.25
CA PHE A 81 -7.76 -4.82 -20.70
C PHE A 81 -7.21 -6.21 -21.07
N ARG A 82 -6.13 -6.65 -20.41
CA ARG A 82 -5.54 -7.96 -20.69
C ARG A 82 -6.44 -9.12 -20.24
N ALA A 83 -7.13 -8.96 -19.10
CA ALA A 83 -8.06 -9.97 -18.61
C ALA A 83 -9.25 -10.18 -19.55
N GLU A 84 -9.66 -9.11 -20.28
CA GLU A 84 -10.74 -9.18 -21.27
C GLU A 84 -10.25 -9.67 -22.65
N GLY A 85 -9.01 -10.16 -22.72
CA GLY A 85 -8.46 -10.70 -23.97
C GLY A 85 -7.81 -9.69 -24.88
N GLY A 86 -7.55 -8.47 -24.38
CA GLY A 86 -6.85 -7.45 -25.14
C GLY A 86 -5.37 -7.77 -25.31
N THR A 87 -4.75 -7.15 -26.34
CA THR A 87 -3.31 -7.26 -26.58
C THR A 87 -2.66 -5.90 -26.40
N PRO A 88 -1.43 -5.84 -25.84
CA PRO A 88 -0.73 -4.57 -25.66
C PRO A 88 -0.40 -3.89 -26.98
#